data_e003270824fd0275a54034e2bcea5248
#
_entry.id   e003270824fd0275a54034e2bcea5248
#
_cell.length_a   1.000
_cell.length_b   1.000
_cell.length_c   1.000
_cell.angle_alpha   90.00
_cell.angle_beta   90.00
_cell.angle_gamma   90.00
#
_symmetry.space_group_name_H-M   'P 1'
#
loop_
_entity.id
_entity.type
_entity.pdbx_description
1 polymer ?
#
loop_
_entity_poly.entity_id
_entity_poly.type
_entity_poly.pdbx_seq_one_letter_code
_entity_poly.pdbx_strand_id
1 'polypeptide(L)'
;MWLKQLSIQHFRNYQELEVEFHPGLNIFLGQNAQGKTNILESIYFLALTRSHRTRNDRDLIYFESTDFKVSGQLQRETGPLPLEISLTSKGRITKVNHLKQAKLSNYIGHMNVVLFAPEDLQLIKGSPAGRRKFIDIELGQMKPLYLSDLSQYNHVLKQRNSYLKNSEKIDATFLEVLDSQLASFGSRVIHHRLEFIKKLEAKAKEKHTRLSDNKEDLSIQYQSTVFSEEGNDIEEQLLSMLEKNRQKDIFRKTTSIGPHRDDLAFFINNMNATFGSQGQHRSVVLSLKLAEIELMEEITREKPILLLDDVMSELDNYRQLQLLETISNNIQTFITTTTLDHLKELPEELKIFTIQAGHIKTAS
;
A
#
# COMPACT_ATOMS: atom_id res chain seq x y z
N MET A 1 11.32 14.05 1.96
CA MET A 1 10.19 14.76 1.27
C MET A 1 9.05 15.01 2.23
N TRP A 2 8.22 16.03 1.97
CA TRP A 2 7.00 16.29 2.75
C TRP A 2 5.94 17.01 1.90
N LEU A 3 4.66 16.81 2.21
CA LEU A 3 3.53 17.46 1.56
C LEU A 3 3.32 18.83 2.20
N LYS A 4 3.59 19.89 1.44
CA LYS A 4 3.48 21.28 1.92
C LYS A 4 2.03 21.76 1.91
N GLN A 5 1.32 21.48 0.81
CA GLN A 5 -0.04 21.96 0.57
C GLN A 5 -0.88 20.87 -0.05
N LEU A 6 -2.16 20.82 0.32
CA LEU A 6 -3.18 19.97 -0.26
C LEU A 6 -4.37 20.82 -0.68
N SER A 7 -4.88 20.58 -1.88
CA SER A 7 -6.14 21.15 -2.37
C SER A 7 -7.06 20.04 -2.82
N ILE A 8 -8.28 20.09 -2.36
CA ILE A 8 -9.34 19.10 -2.62
C ILE A 8 -10.54 19.85 -3.22
N GLN A 9 -11.13 19.28 -4.27
CA GLN A 9 -12.40 19.73 -4.84
C GLN A 9 -13.30 18.50 -5.05
N HIS A 10 -14.53 18.57 -4.53
CA HIS A 10 -15.58 17.54 -4.66
C HIS A 10 -15.16 16.12 -4.25
N PHE A 11 -14.41 15.98 -3.16
CA PHE A 11 -13.94 14.68 -2.68
C PHE A 11 -14.61 14.30 -1.36
N ARG A 12 -15.30 13.17 -1.31
CA ARG A 12 -16.02 12.66 -0.15
C ARG A 12 -17.03 13.68 0.39
N ASN A 13 -16.79 14.21 1.61
CA ASN A 13 -17.59 15.24 2.25
C ASN A 13 -17.02 16.65 2.11
N TYR A 14 -15.93 16.82 1.33
CA TYR A 14 -15.31 18.11 1.07
C TYR A 14 -15.75 18.64 -0.30
N GLN A 15 -16.46 19.76 -0.30
CA GLN A 15 -16.78 20.47 -1.53
C GLN A 15 -15.53 21.20 -2.03
N GLU A 16 -14.86 21.92 -1.16
CA GLU A 16 -13.58 22.57 -1.43
C GLU A 16 -12.77 22.66 -0.13
N LEU A 17 -11.47 22.39 -0.24
CA LEU A 17 -10.53 22.51 0.86
C LEU A 17 -9.17 22.91 0.30
N GLU A 18 -8.54 23.89 0.94
CA GLU A 18 -7.14 24.23 0.74
C GLU A 18 -6.45 24.33 2.10
N VAL A 19 -5.32 23.63 2.27
CA VAL A 19 -4.63 23.54 3.55
C VAL A 19 -3.12 23.43 3.36
N GLU A 20 -2.37 24.16 4.20
CA GLU A 20 -0.92 24.04 4.34
C GLU A 20 -0.57 23.25 5.59
N PHE A 21 0.40 22.34 5.45
CA PHE A 21 0.83 21.43 6.50
C PHE A 21 2.19 21.84 7.11
N HIS A 22 2.44 21.30 8.29
CA HIS A 22 3.74 21.33 8.95
C HIS A 22 4.63 20.19 8.41
N PRO A 23 5.95 20.38 8.24
CA PRO A 23 6.85 19.32 7.77
C PRO A 23 7.01 18.13 8.74
N GLY A 24 6.68 18.31 10.02
CA GLY A 24 6.64 17.29 11.06
C GLY A 24 5.23 16.76 11.31
N LEU A 25 4.72 16.96 12.53
CA LEU A 25 3.46 16.39 12.98
C LEU A 25 2.26 17.28 12.64
N ASN A 26 1.23 16.69 12.04
CA ASN A 26 -0.07 17.29 11.74
C ASN A 26 -1.18 16.44 12.35
N ILE A 27 -2.04 17.03 13.17
CA ILE A 27 -3.11 16.32 13.88
C ILE A 27 -4.47 16.82 13.38
N PHE A 28 -5.29 15.90 12.88
CA PHE A 28 -6.69 16.14 12.56
C PHE A 28 -7.56 15.72 13.76
N LEU A 29 -8.01 16.69 14.52
CA LEU A 29 -8.83 16.53 15.72
C LEU A 29 -10.31 16.76 15.39
N GLY A 30 -11.20 15.92 15.90
CA GLY A 30 -12.66 16.10 15.76
C GLY A 30 -13.44 14.85 16.10
N GLN A 31 -14.75 14.97 16.26
CA GLN A 31 -15.64 13.86 16.50
C GLN A 31 -15.67 12.87 15.33
N ASN A 32 -16.22 11.68 15.56
CA ASN A 32 -16.39 10.69 14.49
C ASN A 32 -17.32 11.22 13.38
N ALA A 33 -17.10 10.75 12.14
CA ALA A 33 -17.83 11.15 10.95
C ALA A 33 -17.71 12.63 10.53
N GLN A 34 -16.80 13.42 11.11
CA GLN A 34 -16.59 14.81 10.71
C GLN A 34 -15.73 14.99 9.45
N GLY A 35 -15.05 13.94 8.96
CA GLY A 35 -14.25 13.98 7.74
C GLY A 35 -12.74 13.81 7.94
N LYS A 36 -12.26 13.57 9.16
CA LYS A 36 -10.82 13.35 9.45
C LYS A 36 -10.19 12.30 8.54
N THR A 37 -10.75 11.10 8.53
CA THR A 37 -10.31 10.00 7.67
C THR A 37 -10.38 10.35 6.18
N ASN A 38 -11.34 11.21 5.75
CA ASN A 38 -11.46 11.59 4.35
C ASN A 38 -10.32 12.51 3.87
N ILE A 39 -9.77 13.40 4.75
CA ILE A 39 -8.55 14.15 4.42
C ILE A 39 -7.38 13.19 4.30
N LEU A 40 -7.20 12.30 5.27
CA LEU A 40 -6.12 11.32 5.25
C LEU A 40 -6.23 10.39 4.02
N GLU A 41 -7.45 9.97 3.67
CA GLU A 41 -7.73 9.21 2.44
C GLU A 41 -7.35 10.00 1.18
N SER A 42 -7.55 11.33 1.16
CA SER A 42 -7.16 12.15 0.01
C SER A 42 -5.65 12.24 -0.16
N ILE A 43 -4.87 12.31 0.94
CA ILE A 43 -3.40 12.26 0.91
C ILE A 43 -2.93 10.90 0.41
N TYR A 44 -3.50 9.80 0.92
CA TYR A 44 -3.23 8.45 0.45
C TYR A 44 -3.58 8.28 -1.04
N PHE A 45 -4.73 8.83 -1.45
CA PHE A 45 -5.16 8.79 -2.85
C PHE A 45 -4.23 9.58 -3.76
N LEU A 46 -3.75 10.76 -3.32
CA LEU A 46 -2.76 11.55 -4.04
C LEU A 46 -1.45 10.79 -4.24
N ALA A 47 -1.02 9.98 -3.28
CA ALA A 47 0.20 9.18 -3.41
C ALA A 47 0.02 7.97 -4.34
N LEU A 48 -1.08 7.23 -4.19
CA LEU A 48 -1.24 5.88 -4.73
C LEU A 48 -2.31 5.74 -5.81
N THR A 49 -3.00 6.84 -6.12
CA THR A 49 -4.10 6.84 -7.11
C THR A 49 -5.23 5.86 -6.78
N ARG A 50 -5.36 5.44 -5.53
CA ARG A 50 -6.39 4.50 -5.04
C ARG A 50 -6.78 4.83 -3.61
N SER A 51 -8.02 4.51 -3.26
CA SER A 51 -8.46 4.54 -1.87
C SER A 51 -8.02 3.26 -1.13
N HIS A 52 -7.76 3.37 0.17
CA HIS A 52 -7.58 2.22 1.06
C HIS A 52 -8.93 1.62 1.48
N ARG A 53 -10.03 2.40 1.43
CA ARG A 53 -11.38 2.04 1.93
C ARG A 53 -12.32 1.51 0.85
N THR A 54 -12.21 1.98 -0.40
CA THR A 54 -13.09 1.55 -1.51
C THR A 54 -12.31 1.16 -2.75
N ARG A 55 -12.91 0.29 -3.57
CA ARG A 55 -12.41 -0.06 -4.90
C ARG A 55 -13.08 0.73 -6.03
N ASN A 56 -14.17 1.43 -5.71
CA ASN A 56 -14.94 2.18 -6.68
C ASN A 56 -14.64 3.67 -6.52
N ASP A 57 -13.98 4.27 -7.50
CA ASP A 57 -13.61 5.68 -7.48
C ASP A 57 -14.81 6.64 -7.41
N ARG A 58 -15.99 6.19 -7.85
CA ARG A 58 -17.22 7.01 -7.76
C ARG A 58 -17.65 7.26 -6.32
N ASP A 59 -17.29 6.36 -5.39
CA ASP A 59 -17.57 6.55 -3.96
C ASP A 59 -16.75 7.70 -3.36
N LEU A 60 -15.73 8.19 -4.07
CA LEU A 60 -14.88 9.31 -3.66
C LEU A 60 -15.45 10.67 -4.06
N ILE A 61 -16.43 10.70 -4.97
CA ILE A 61 -17.03 11.94 -5.47
C ILE A 61 -17.97 12.52 -4.39
N TYR A 62 -17.91 13.85 -4.19
CA TYR A 62 -18.85 14.58 -3.35
C TYR A 62 -20.30 14.40 -3.85
N PHE A 63 -21.26 14.30 -2.93
CA PHE A 63 -22.63 13.81 -3.21
C PHE A 63 -23.31 14.50 -4.39
N GLU A 64 -23.17 15.80 -4.61
CA GLU A 64 -23.83 16.56 -5.66
C GLU A 64 -22.96 16.82 -6.89
N SER A 65 -21.84 16.08 -7.01
CA SER A 65 -20.84 16.31 -8.06
C SER A 65 -20.72 15.09 -9.00
N THR A 66 -20.10 15.32 -10.14
CA THR A 66 -19.84 14.27 -11.15
C THR A 66 -18.36 13.95 -11.30
N ASP A 67 -17.52 14.76 -10.65
CA ASP A 67 -16.06 14.71 -10.72
C ASP A 67 -15.44 15.08 -9.36
N PHE A 68 -14.16 14.84 -9.24
CA PHE A 68 -13.36 15.36 -8.13
C PHE A 68 -11.93 15.69 -8.59
N LYS A 69 -11.26 16.51 -7.81
CA LYS A 69 -9.84 16.79 -7.97
C LYS A 69 -9.14 16.81 -6.62
N VAL A 70 -7.98 16.15 -6.57
CA VAL A 70 -7.04 16.20 -5.45
C VAL A 70 -5.69 16.62 -6.00
N SER A 71 -5.11 17.69 -5.45
CA SER A 71 -3.78 18.15 -5.82
C SER A 71 -2.98 18.53 -4.58
N GLY A 72 -1.67 18.41 -4.67
CA GLY A 72 -0.78 18.76 -3.58
C GLY A 72 0.59 19.20 -4.08
N GLN A 73 1.29 19.96 -3.25
CA GLN A 73 2.66 20.38 -3.49
C GLN A 73 3.59 19.66 -2.53
N LEU A 74 4.39 18.76 -3.07
CA LEU A 74 5.49 18.14 -2.33
C LEU A 74 6.68 19.07 -2.29
N GLN A 75 7.36 19.10 -1.15
CA GLN A 75 8.67 19.69 -1.01
C GLN A 75 9.69 18.57 -0.92
N ARG A 76 10.59 18.50 -1.89
CA ARG A 76 11.71 17.55 -1.96
C ARG A 76 13.03 18.32 -1.82
N GLU A 77 14.14 17.61 -1.63
CA GLU A 77 15.48 18.19 -1.67
C GLU A 77 15.77 18.86 -3.01
N THR A 78 15.26 18.29 -4.10
CA THR A 78 15.40 18.80 -5.47
C THR A 78 14.48 19.99 -5.79
N GLY A 79 13.61 20.40 -4.84
CA GLY A 79 12.64 21.50 -5.01
C GLY A 79 11.18 21.06 -4.95
N PRO A 80 10.24 21.99 -5.21
CA PRO A 80 8.81 21.70 -5.16
C PRO A 80 8.38 20.81 -6.32
N LEU A 81 7.50 19.84 -6.04
CA LEU A 81 6.92 18.91 -7.02
C LEU A 81 5.39 18.92 -6.89
N PRO A 82 4.65 19.60 -7.77
CA PRO A 82 3.19 19.52 -7.78
C PRO A 82 2.70 18.20 -8.34
N LEU A 83 1.74 17.59 -7.62
CA LEU A 83 1.01 16.38 -8.00
C LEU A 83 -0.47 16.69 -8.13
N GLU A 84 -1.14 16.08 -9.10
CA GLU A 84 -2.58 16.25 -9.31
C GLU A 84 -3.22 14.93 -9.79
N ILE A 85 -4.38 14.63 -9.22
CA ILE A 85 -5.28 13.57 -9.69
C ILE A 85 -6.67 14.16 -9.85
N SER A 86 -7.28 13.93 -10.98
CA SER A 86 -8.69 14.27 -11.20
C SER A 86 -9.44 13.08 -11.79
N LEU A 87 -10.68 12.90 -11.38
CA LEU A 87 -11.63 11.96 -11.95
C LEU A 87 -12.72 12.77 -12.66
N THR A 88 -12.95 12.49 -13.93
CA THR A 88 -13.97 13.11 -14.75
C THR A 88 -14.81 12.04 -15.44
N SER A 89 -15.86 12.44 -16.17
CA SER A 89 -16.63 11.52 -17.02
C SER A 89 -15.77 10.78 -18.07
N LYS A 90 -14.62 11.35 -18.44
CA LYS A 90 -13.64 10.76 -19.39
C LYS A 90 -12.64 9.82 -18.71
N GLY A 91 -12.73 9.65 -17.38
CA GLY A 91 -11.85 8.82 -16.59
C GLY A 91 -10.84 9.61 -15.76
N ARG A 92 -9.88 8.90 -15.19
CA ARG A 92 -8.86 9.45 -14.30
C ARG A 92 -7.71 10.09 -15.09
N ILE A 93 -7.28 11.26 -14.64
CA ILE A 93 -6.11 11.97 -15.17
C ILE A 93 -5.14 12.20 -14.00
N THR A 94 -3.87 11.85 -14.19
CA THR A 94 -2.79 12.11 -13.24
C THR A 94 -1.75 13.02 -13.88
N LYS A 95 -1.25 13.99 -13.08
CA LYS A 95 -0.19 14.91 -13.52
C LYS A 95 0.93 14.96 -12.49
N VAL A 96 2.17 15.01 -12.95
CA VAL A 96 3.39 15.26 -12.19
C VAL A 96 4.04 16.48 -12.79
N ASN A 97 4.33 17.49 -11.97
CA ASN A 97 4.87 18.76 -12.44
C ASN A 97 4.07 19.34 -13.62
N HIS A 98 2.73 19.36 -13.47
CA HIS A 98 1.74 19.81 -14.47
C HIS A 98 1.67 18.97 -15.75
N LEU A 99 2.54 17.98 -15.94
CA LEU A 99 2.59 17.10 -17.11
C LEU A 99 1.72 15.87 -16.89
N LYS A 100 0.77 15.64 -17.82
CA LYS A 100 -0.11 14.47 -17.80
C LYS A 100 0.70 13.19 -17.96
N GLN A 101 0.44 12.20 -17.10
CA GLN A 101 1.07 10.89 -17.15
C GLN A 101 0.25 9.92 -18.03
N ALA A 102 0.94 9.23 -18.94
CA ALA A 102 0.30 8.26 -19.82
C ALA A 102 -0.09 6.97 -19.10
N LYS A 103 0.67 6.61 -18.04
CA LYS A 103 0.46 5.40 -17.25
C LYS A 103 0.50 5.75 -15.76
N LEU A 104 -0.30 5.05 -14.95
CA LEU A 104 -0.29 5.22 -13.49
C LEU A 104 1.07 4.82 -12.89
N SER A 105 1.78 3.86 -13.49
CA SER A 105 3.14 3.49 -13.06
C SER A 105 4.15 4.62 -13.18
N ASN A 106 3.90 5.64 -13.99
CA ASN A 106 4.75 6.81 -14.11
C ASN A 106 4.41 7.89 -13.06
N TYR A 107 3.30 7.73 -12.35
CA TYR A 107 2.85 8.63 -11.31
C TYR A 107 3.22 8.11 -9.90
N ILE A 108 3.04 6.81 -9.66
CA ILE A 108 3.32 6.18 -8.38
C ILE A 108 4.82 6.22 -8.09
N GLY A 109 5.20 6.45 -6.82
CA GLY A 109 6.59 6.57 -6.38
C GLY A 109 7.13 8.00 -6.33
N HIS A 110 6.37 9.00 -6.82
CA HIS A 110 6.74 10.41 -6.61
C HIS A 110 6.44 10.90 -5.19
N MET A 111 5.44 10.30 -4.52
CA MET A 111 5.09 10.52 -3.14
C MET A 111 4.92 9.16 -2.47
N ASN A 112 5.78 8.84 -1.51
CA ASN A 112 5.72 7.57 -0.79
C ASN A 112 5.01 7.77 0.55
N VAL A 113 4.09 6.87 0.87
CA VAL A 113 3.29 6.92 2.10
C VAL A 113 3.27 5.56 2.78
N VAL A 114 3.28 5.55 4.09
CA VAL A 114 2.98 4.37 4.91
C VAL A 114 1.71 4.66 5.70
N LEU A 115 0.68 3.88 5.47
CA LEU A 115 -0.60 4.00 6.16
C LEU A 115 -0.68 2.97 7.29
N PHE A 116 -1.08 3.44 8.46
CA PHE A 116 -1.57 2.64 9.58
C PHE A 116 -3.08 2.86 9.69
N ALA A 117 -3.84 1.80 9.57
CA ALA A 117 -5.29 1.84 9.66
C ALA A 117 -5.82 0.60 10.40
N PRO A 118 -7.02 0.64 10.99
CA PRO A 118 -7.62 -0.51 11.68
C PRO A 118 -7.72 -1.76 10.78
N GLU A 119 -7.88 -1.57 9.47
CA GLU A 119 -7.95 -2.64 8.49
C GLU A 119 -6.63 -3.42 8.30
N ASP A 120 -5.51 -2.89 8.77
CA ASP A 120 -4.20 -3.57 8.65
C ASP A 120 -4.15 -4.91 9.40
N LEU A 121 -5.00 -5.11 10.42
CA LEU A 121 -5.18 -6.41 11.06
C LEU A 121 -5.62 -7.52 10.08
N GLN A 122 -6.22 -7.14 8.95
CA GLN A 122 -6.58 -8.07 7.87
C GLN A 122 -5.36 -8.63 7.13
N LEU A 123 -4.16 -8.07 7.31
CA LEU A 123 -2.93 -8.69 6.81
C LEU A 123 -2.71 -10.06 7.46
N ILE A 124 -3.04 -10.20 8.73
CA ILE A 124 -2.88 -11.46 9.47
C ILE A 124 -4.09 -12.37 9.27
N LYS A 125 -5.31 -11.85 9.44
CA LYS A 125 -6.56 -12.65 9.44
C LYS A 125 -7.26 -12.73 8.09
N GLY A 126 -6.92 -11.84 7.16
CA GLY A 126 -7.61 -11.70 5.90
C GLY A 126 -7.22 -12.70 4.83
N SER A 127 -7.66 -12.43 3.62
CA SER A 127 -7.46 -13.31 2.47
C SER A 127 -6.08 -13.15 1.82
N PRO A 128 -5.59 -14.16 1.10
CA PRO A 128 -4.38 -14.06 0.28
C PRO A 128 -4.39 -12.87 -0.71
N ALA A 129 -5.58 -12.50 -1.21
CA ALA A 129 -5.73 -11.35 -2.11
C ALA A 129 -5.38 -10.01 -1.42
N GLY A 130 -5.72 -9.87 -0.12
CA GLY A 130 -5.34 -8.72 0.69
C GLY A 130 -3.83 -8.62 0.88
N ARG A 131 -3.17 -9.75 1.20
CA ARG A 131 -1.72 -9.82 1.39
C ARG A 131 -0.95 -9.56 0.09
N ARG A 132 -1.41 -10.09 -1.05
CA ARG A 132 -0.83 -9.72 -2.36
C ARG A 132 -0.98 -8.24 -2.67
N LYS A 133 -2.18 -7.67 -2.40
CA LYS A 133 -2.42 -6.23 -2.59
C LYS A 133 -1.46 -5.39 -1.75
N PHE A 134 -1.16 -5.79 -0.52
CA PHE A 134 -0.18 -5.16 0.34
C PHE A 134 1.20 -5.15 -0.31
N ILE A 135 1.74 -6.32 -0.72
CA ILE A 135 3.03 -6.41 -1.41
C ILE A 135 3.05 -5.53 -2.66
N ASP A 136 1.99 -5.58 -3.48
CA ASP A 136 1.92 -4.83 -4.75
C ASP A 136 1.89 -3.32 -4.53
N ILE A 137 1.29 -2.84 -3.44
CA ILE A 137 1.27 -1.43 -3.06
C ILE A 137 2.66 -0.99 -2.61
N GLU A 138 3.27 -1.73 -1.69
CA GLU A 138 4.55 -1.32 -1.10
C GLU A 138 5.69 -1.39 -2.13
N LEU A 139 5.81 -2.50 -2.85
CA LEU A 139 6.77 -2.61 -3.96
C LEU A 139 6.53 -1.59 -5.06
N GLY A 140 5.26 -1.32 -5.36
CA GLY A 140 4.89 -0.36 -6.40
C GLY A 140 5.37 1.06 -6.11
N GLN A 141 5.37 1.48 -4.85
CA GLN A 141 5.89 2.77 -4.42
C GLN A 141 7.42 2.86 -4.56
N MET A 142 8.12 1.76 -4.28
CA MET A 142 9.58 1.73 -4.18
C MET A 142 10.29 1.40 -5.49
N LYS A 143 9.65 0.60 -6.36
CA LYS A 143 10.27 0.05 -7.57
C LYS A 143 9.37 0.24 -8.81
N PRO A 144 9.57 1.28 -9.62
CA PRO A 144 8.77 1.50 -10.85
C PRO A 144 8.83 0.31 -11.82
N LEU A 145 9.97 -0.40 -11.88
CA LEU A 145 10.13 -1.59 -12.72
C LEU A 145 9.16 -2.70 -12.31
N TYR A 146 8.96 -2.90 -11.00
CA TYR A 146 7.97 -3.85 -10.50
C TYR A 146 6.56 -3.57 -11.02
N LEU A 147 6.12 -2.29 -10.99
CA LEU A 147 4.81 -1.92 -11.52
C LEU A 147 4.68 -2.20 -13.01
N SER A 148 5.75 -2.01 -13.78
CA SER A 148 5.78 -2.34 -15.19
C SER A 148 5.62 -3.84 -15.41
N ASP A 149 6.42 -4.66 -14.72
CA ASP A 149 6.38 -6.12 -14.84
C ASP A 149 5.02 -6.69 -14.37
N LEU A 150 4.49 -6.19 -13.25
CA LEU A 150 3.17 -6.56 -12.75
C LEU A 150 2.04 -6.20 -13.74
N SER A 151 2.15 -5.04 -14.39
CA SER A 151 1.17 -4.61 -15.40
C SER A 151 1.20 -5.52 -16.63
N GLN A 152 2.40 -5.87 -17.12
CA GLN A 152 2.57 -6.80 -18.25
C GLN A 152 2.06 -8.20 -17.87
N TYR A 153 2.45 -8.70 -16.71
CA TYR A 153 1.95 -9.97 -16.19
C TYR A 153 0.42 -10.02 -16.15
N ASN A 154 -0.22 -9.01 -15.57
CA ASN A 154 -1.68 -8.94 -15.47
C ASN A 154 -2.35 -8.81 -16.85
N HIS A 155 -1.71 -8.13 -17.81
CA HIS A 155 -2.21 -8.04 -19.17
C HIS A 155 -2.23 -9.41 -19.85
N VAL A 156 -1.10 -10.13 -19.83
CA VAL A 156 -1.01 -11.49 -20.39
C VAL A 156 -1.93 -12.47 -19.68
N LEU A 157 -2.02 -12.40 -18.33
CA LEU A 157 -2.94 -13.21 -17.54
C LEU A 157 -4.40 -13.01 -17.97
N LYS A 158 -4.80 -11.75 -18.19
CA LYS A 158 -6.14 -11.42 -18.66
C LYS A 158 -6.38 -11.97 -20.08
N GLN A 159 -5.42 -11.86 -20.97
CA GLN A 159 -5.50 -12.41 -22.32
C GLN A 159 -5.65 -13.93 -22.29
N ARG A 160 -4.77 -14.63 -21.51
CA ARG A 160 -4.83 -16.08 -21.36
C ARG A 160 -6.18 -16.55 -20.79
N ASN A 161 -6.64 -15.93 -19.71
CA ASN A 161 -7.92 -16.28 -19.10
C ASN A 161 -9.11 -15.98 -20.03
N SER A 162 -9.07 -14.90 -20.81
CA SER A 162 -10.08 -14.60 -21.82
C SER A 162 -10.08 -15.64 -22.94
N TYR A 163 -8.90 -16.03 -23.40
CA TYR A 163 -8.75 -17.08 -24.41
C TYR A 163 -9.31 -18.43 -23.93
N LEU A 164 -8.92 -18.88 -22.73
CA LEU A 164 -9.43 -20.11 -22.11
C LEU A 164 -10.95 -20.11 -21.92
N LYS A 165 -11.55 -18.93 -21.70
CA LYS A 165 -12.98 -18.80 -21.43
C LYS A 165 -13.85 -18.76 -22.69
N ASN A 166 -13.37 -18.10 -23.73
CA ASN A 166 -14.18 -17.71 -24.90
C ASN A 166 -13.88 -18.56 -26.15
N SER A 167 -12.78 -19.33 -26.18
CA SER A 167 -12.44 -20.14 -27.36
C SER A 167 -13.16 -21.49 -27.30
N GLU A 168 -13.86 -21.83 -28.37
CA GLU A 168 -14.49 -23.16 -28.54
C GLU A 168 -13.45 -24.25 -28.72
N LYS A 169 -12.38 -23.94 -29.49
CA LYS A 169 -11.24 -24.81 -29.72
C LYS A 169 -9.96 -24.13 -29.32
N ILE A 170 -9.20 -24.75 -28.46
CA ILE A 170 -7.91 -24.22 -27.96
C ILE A 170 -6.81 -24.60 -28.95
N ASP A 171 -6.12 -23.59 -29.49
CA ASP A 171 -4.89 -23.73 -30.22
C ASP A 171 -3.72 -23.87 -29.23
N ALA A 172 -3.02 -25.01 -29.29
CA ALA A 172 -1.92 -25.31 -28.38
C ALA A 172 -0.74 -24.34 -28.58
N THR A 173 -0.41 -24.00 -29.82
CA THR A 173 0.72 -23.11 -30.14
C THR A 173 0.47 -21.70 -29.61
N PHE A 174 -0.74 -21.17 -29.79
CA PHE A 174 -1.09 -19.86 -29.24
C PHE A 174 -1.06 -19.85 -27.71
N LEU A 175 -1.52 -20.93 -27.06
CA LEU A 175 -1.48 -21.05 -25.61
C LEU A 175 -0.03 -21.12 -25.10
N GLU A 176 0.88 -21.80 -25.81
CA GLU A 176 2.31 -21.85 -25.51
C GLU A 176 2.97 -20.47 -25.54
N VAL A 177 2.64 -19.64 -26.52
CA VAL A 177 3.13 -18.25 -26.56
C VAL A 177 2.66 -17.46 -25.34
N LEU A 178 1.39 -17.59 -24.93
CA LEU A 178 0.88 -16.93 -23.73
C LEU A 178 1.51 -17.49 -22.46
N ASP A 179 1.76 -18.80 -22.37
CA ASP A 179 2.43 -19.45 -21.24
C ASP A 179 3.87 -18.93 -21.09
N SER A 180 4.64 -18.81 -22.19
CA SER A 180 6.00 -18.27 -22.19
C SER A 180 6.05 -16.82 -21.74
N GLN A 181 5.15 -15.98 -22.24
CA GLN A 181 5.08 -14.56 -21.81
C GLN A 181 4.68 -14.45 -20.34
N LEU A 182 3.73 -15.30 -19.89
CA LEU A 182 3.28 -15.31 -18.52
C LEU A 182 4.38 -15.78 -17.57
N ALA A 183 5.19 -16.78 -17.96
CA ALA A 183 6.35 -17.25 -17.20
C ALA A 183 7.42 -16.16 -17.11
N SER A 184 7.75 -15.49 -18.20
CA SER A 184 8.76 -14.44 -18.24
C SER A 184 8.42 -13.24 -17.37
N PHE A 185 7.21 -12.67 -17.47
CA PHE A 185 6.80 -11.58 -16.59
C PHE A 185 6.53 -12.04 -15.16
N GLY A 186 5.98 -13.26 -14.99
CA GLY A 186 5.68 -13.84 -13.69
C GLY A 186 6.93 -14.10 -12.85
N SER A 187 8.00 -14.60 -13.45
CA SER A 187 9.30 -14.83 -12.78
C SER A 187 9.89 -13.54 -12.22
N ARG A 188 9.84 -12.43 -12.98
CA ARG A 188 10.30 -11.12 -12.52
C ARG A 188 9.48 -10.61 -11.33
N VAL A 189 8.14 -10.76 -11.39
CA VAL A 189 7.26 -10.39 -10.27
C VAL A 189 7.62 -11.21 -9.02
N ILE A 190 7.80 -12.52 -9.14
CA ILE A 190 8.18 -13.41 -8.03
C ILE A 190 9.54 -13.01 -7.47
N HIS A 191 10.54 -12.76 -8.33
CA HIS A 191 11.87 -12.36 -7.90
C HIS A 191 11.84 -11.06 -7.07
N HIS A 192 11.14 -10.03 -7.54
CA HIS A 192 10.98 -8.79 -6.79
C HIS A 192 10.30 -8.99 -5.43
N ARG A 193 9.27 -9.86 -5.37
CA ARG A 193 8.56 -10.15 -4.13
C ARG A 193 9.44 -10.91 -3.14
N LEU A 194 10.20 -11.91 -3.59
CA LEU A 194 11.13 -12.67 -2.74
C LEU A 194 12.21 -11.75 -2.13
N GLU A 195 12.82 -10.89 -2.95
CA GLU A 195 13.81 -9.92 -2.47
C GLU A 195 13.20 -8.97 -1.43
N PHE A 196 12.02 -8.42 -1.72
CA PHE A 196 11.32 -7.51 -0.82
C PHE A 196 10.98 -8.17 0.52
N ILE A 197 10.39 -9.38 0.48
CA ILE A 197 9.94 -10.09 1.68
C ILE A 197 11.13 -10.48 2.55
N LYS A 198 12.25 -10.91 1.96
CA LYS A 198 13.49 -11.20 2.69
C LYS A 198 13.98 -9.97 3.47
N LYS A 199 13.98 -8.79 2.84
CA LYS A 199 14.38 -7.53 3.49
C LYS A 199 13.37 -7.08 4.55
N LEU A 200 12.06 -7.17 4.23
CA LEU A 200 10.99 -6.82 5.15
C LEU A 200 11.03 -7.70 6.40
N GLU A 201 11.18 -9.01 6.23
CA GLU A 201 11.28 -9.97 7.34
C GLU A 201 12.43 -9.61 8.29
N ALA A 202 13.64 -9.37 7.77
CA ALA A 202 14.79 -9.04 8.59
C ALA A 202 14.53 -7.82 9.48
N LYS A 203 13.97 -6.75 8.92
CA LYS A 203 13.62 -5.53 9.67
C LYS A 203 12.44 -5.74 10.62
N ALA A 204 11.37 -6.39 10.15
CA ALA A 204 10.18 -6.65 10.97
C ALA A 204 10.49 -7.54 12.16
N LYS A 205 11.35 -8.55 12.00
CA LYS A 205 11.82 -9.42 13.09
C LYS A 205 12.52 -8.63 14.18
N GLU A 206 13.43 -7.70 13.82
CA GLU A 206 14.12 -6.82 14.79
C GLU A 206 13.11 -5.98 15.57
N LYS A 207 12.16 -5.34 14.88
CA LYS A 207 11.11 -4.53 15.54
C LYS A 207 10.23 -5.38 16.45
N HIS A 208 9.82 -6.56 15.97
CA HIS A 208 8.95 -7.46 16.73
C HIS A 208 9.62 -7.99 18.00
N THR A 209 10.90 -8.33 17.93
CA THR A 209 11.70 -8.73 19.07
C THR A 209 11.68 -7.65 20.17
N ARG A 210 11.87 -6.37 19.78
CA ARG A 210 11.77 -5.25 20.74
C ARG A 210 10.36 -5.09 21.29
N LEU A 211 9.32 -5.10 20.43
CA LEU A 211 7.92 -4.93 20.84
C LEU A 211 7.39 -6.06 21.73
N SER A 212 8.02 -7.22 21.73
CA SER A 212 7.65 -8.38 22.54
C SER A 212 8.57 -8.63 23.74
N ASP A 213 9.46 -7.68 24.09
CA ASP A 213 10.50 -7.85 25.13
C ASP A 213 11.33 -9.13 24.93
N ASN A 214 11.74 -9.43 23.72
CA ASN A 214 12.50 -10.62 23.32
C ASN A 214 11.77 -11.96 23.57
N LYS A 215 10.44 -11.96 23.69
CA LYS A 215 9.66 -13.19 23.97
C LYS A 215 9.15 -13.88 22.73
N GLU A 216 9.08 -13.17 21.61
CA GLU A 216 8.50 -13.68 20.38
C GLU A 216 9.45 -13.51 19.20
N ASP A 217 9.55 -14.55 18.39
CA ASP A 217 10.29 -14.58 17.12
C ASP A 217 9.31 -14.51 15.96
N LEU A 218 9.42 -13.46 15.14
CA LEU A 218 8.59 -13.27 13.94
C LEU A 218 9.29 -13.83 12.71
N SER A 219 8.59 -14.62 11.91
CA SER A 219 9.02 -14.96 10.56
C SER A 219 7.93 -14.74 9.53
N ILE A 220 8.35 -14.41 8.29
CA ILE A 220 7.47 -14.10 7.17
C ILE A 220 7.85 -15.00 6.00
N GLN A 221 6.91 -15.79 5.51
CA GLN A 221 7.16 -16.71 4.42
C GLN A 221 6.36 -16.32 3.17
N TYR A 222 7.04 -16.22 2.05
CA TYR A 222 6.38 -16.13 0.75
C TYR A 222 6.03 -17.52 0.26
N GLN A 223 4.74 -17.79 0.16
CA GLN A 223 4.21 -19.06 -0.31
C GLN A 223 3.94 -18.95 -1.81
N SER A 224 4.88 -19.42 -2.60
CA SER A 224 4.74 -19.51 -4.06
C SER A 224 4.49 -20.95 -4.49
N THR A 225 3.81 -21.08 -5.62
CA THR A 225 3.68 -22.36 -6.33
C THR A 225 4.98 -22.79 -7.02
N VAL A 226 5.93 -21.86 -7.15
CA VAL A 226 7.25 -22.08 -7.73
C VAL A 226 8.28 -22.03 -6.61
N PHE A 227 9.00 -23.11 -6.40
CA PHE A 227 10.06 -23.18 -5.39
C PHE A 227 11.36 -22.63 -5.96
N SER A 228 11.89 -21.57 -5.35
CA SER A 228 13.24 -21.11 -5.61
C SER A 228 14.20 -21.79 -4.62
N GLU A 229 14.69 -22.97 -4.97
CA GLU A 229 15.98 -23.39 -4.42
C GLU A 229 17.08 -22.59 -5.11
N GLU A 230 18.13 -22.16 -4.38
CA GLU A 230 19.24 -21.42 -4.94
C GLU A 230 19.80 -22.16 -6.17
N GLY A 231 19.71 -21.53 -7.35
CA GLY A 231 20.21 -22.07 -8.61
C GLY A 231 19.17 -22.53 -9.63
N ASN A 232 17.88 -22.57 -9.29
CA ASN A 232 16.84 -22.93 -10.25
C ASN A 232 16.23 -21.67 -10.92
N ASP A 233 16.08 -21.71 -12.24
CA ASP A 233 15.43 -20.64 -12.99
C ASP A 233 13.92 -20.63 -12.69
N ILE A 234 13.45 -19.57 -12.03
CA ILE A 234 12.03 -19.38 -11.70
C ILE A 234 11.19 -19.33 -12.97
N GLU A 235 11.72 -18.81 -14.08
CA GLU A 235 11.00 -18.73 -15.36
C GLU A 235 10.78 -20.14 -15.94
N GLU A 236 11.80 -20.98 -15.97
CA GLU A 236 11.68 -22.38 -16.43
C GLU A 236 10.72 -23.19 -15.57
N GLN A 237 10.81 -23.05 -14.25
CA GLN A 237 9.90 -23.72 -13.33
C GLN A 237 8.46 -23.28 -13.54
N LEU A 238 8.21 -21.96 -13.67
CA LEU A 238 6.88 -21.44 -13.87
C LEU A 238 6.30 -21.91 -15.21
N LEU A 239 7.10 -21.93 -16.27
CA LEU A 239 6.71 -22.44 -17.57
C LEU A 239 6.34 -23.95 -17.48
N SER A 240 7.20 -24.76 -16.90
CA SER A 240 6.93 -26.20 -16.68
C SER A 240 5.64 -26.44 -15.88
N MET A 241 5.39 -25.64 -14.86
CA MET A 241 4.16 -25.76 -14.07
C MET A 241 2.91 -25.31 -14.84
N LEU A 242 3.00 -24.27 -15.68
CA LEU A 242 1.90 -23.85 -16.56
C LEU A 242 1.57 -24.97 -17.57
N GLU A 243 2.59 -25.59 -18.17
CA GLU A 243 2.42 -26.72 -19.09
C GLU A 243 1.75 -27.92 -18.40
N LYS A 244 2.24 -28.34 -17.24
CA LYS A 244 1.67 -29.44 -16.45
C LYS A 244 0.21 -29.21 -16.06
N ASN A 245 -0.17 -27.96 -15.80
CA ASN A 245 -1.53 -27.61 -15.38
C ASN A 245 -2.44 -27.22 -16.56
N ARG A 246 -1.95 -27.22 -17.81
CA ARG A 246 -2.67 -26.74 -18.99
C ARG A 246 -4.07 -27.36 -19.14
N GLN A 247 -4.18 -28.68 -19.03
CA GLN A 247 -5.47 -29.38 -19.13
C GLN A 247 -6.47 -28.96 -18.03
N LYS A 248 -5.96 -28.77 -16.81
CA LYS A 248 -6.75 -28.30 -15.68
C LYS A 248 -7.22 -26.86 -15.88
N ASP A 249 -6.36 -26.01 -16.43
CA ASP A 249 -6.67 -24.62 -16.73
C ASP A 249 -7.72 -24.50 -17.85
N ILE A 250 -7.61 -25.32 -18.90
CA ILE A 250 -8.60 -25.41 -19.98
C ILE A 250 -9.96 -25.82 -19.40
N PHE A 251 -10.00 -26.88 -18.58
CA PHE A 251 -11.24 -27.33 -17.95
C PHE A 251 -11.86 -26.26 -17.04
N ARG A 252 -11.05 -25.59 -16.22
CA ARG A 252 -11.50 -24.56 -15.27
C ARG A 252 -11.68 -23.18 -15.89
N LYS A 253 -11.28 -22.98 -17.14
CA LYS A 253 -11.30 -21.71 -17.87
C LYS A 253 -10.57 -20.58 -17.14
N THR A 254 -9.49 -20.91 -16.42
CA THR A 254 -8.71 -19.95 -15.62
C THR A 254 -7.31 -20.46 -15.33
N THR A 255 -6.35 -19.55 -15.26
CA THR A 255 -4.96 -19.85 -14.89
C THR A 255 -4.87 -20.15 -13.39
N SER A 256 -4.30 -21.31 -13.05
CA SER A 256 -4.19 -21.79 -11.67
C SER A 256 -2.81 -21.61 -11.03
N ILE A 257 -1.79 -21.24 -11.80
CA ILE A 257 -0.39 -21.13 -11.39
C ILE A 257 0.13 -19.72 -11.64
N GLY A 258 0.96 -19.21 -10.73
CA GLY A 258 1.69 -17.95 -10.88
C GLY A 258 1.46 -16.95 -9.72
N PRO A 259 2.15 -15.79 -9.74
CA PRO A 259 2.18 -14.82 -8.64
C PRO A 259 0.80 -14.24 -8.24
N HIS A 260 -0.21 -14.36 -9.09
CA HIS A 260 -1.60 -14.01 -8.75
C HIS A 260 -2.28 -15.04 -7.82
N ARG A 261 -1.65 -16.18 -7.55
CA ARG A 261 -2.09 -17.24 -6.63
C ARG A 261 -1.24 -17.35 -5.37
N ASP A 262 -0.06 -16.75 -5.37
CA ASP A 262 0.85 -16.79 -4.24
C ASP A 262 0.28 -16.10 -2.99
N ASP A 263 0.88 -16.38 -1.84
CA ASP A 263 0.45 -15.86 -0.55
C ASP A 263 1.64 -15.47 0.34
N LEU A 264 1.34 -14.77 1.44
CA LEU A 264 2.23 -14.52 2.57
C LEU A 264 1.69 -15.24 3.80
N ALA A 265 2.57 -15.87 4.55
CA ALA A 265 2.26 -16.40 5.88
C ALA A 265 3.16 -15.76 6.93
N PHE A 266 2.57 -15.46 8.08
CA PHE A 266 3.24 -14.88 9.23
C PHE A 266 3.28 -15.91 10.35
N PHE A 267 4.42 -16.04 11.02
CA PHE A 267 4.60 -16.99 12.12
C PHE A 267 5.21 -16.28 13.33
N ILE A 268 4.70 -16.62 14.51
CA ILE A 268 5.24 -16.20 15.80
C ILE A 268 5.69 -17.48 16.53
N ASN A 269 6.97 -17.57 16.89
CA ASN A 269 7.54 -18.76 17.53
C ASN A 269 7.20 -20.06 16.77
N ASN A 270 7.31 -20.04 15.44
CA ASN A 270 6.96 -21.14 14.52
C ASN A 270 5.46 -21.52 14.47
N MET A 271 4.57 -20.79 15.16
CA MET A 271 3.13 -20.99 15.06
C MET A 271 2.53 -19.96 14.10
N ASN A 272 1.59 -20.39 13.25
CA ASN A 272 0.94 -19.46 12.32
C ASN A 272 0.23 -18.33 13.10
N ALA A 273 0.58 -17.10 12.76
CA ALA A 273 0.12 -15.89 13.46
C ALA A 273 -1.41 -15.71 13.44
N THR A 274 -2.14 -16.33 12.51
CA THR A 274 -3.61 -16.30 12.47
C THR A 274 -4.24 -16.82 13.77
N PHE A 275 -3.57 -17.73 14.47
CA PHE A 275 -4.01 -18.28 15.78
C PHE A 275 -3.55 -17.45 16.97
N GLY A 276 -2.81 -16.38 16.75
CA GLY A 276 -2.31 -15.50 17.80
C GLY A 276 -3.40 -14.68 18.48
N SER A 277 -3.05 -14.09 19.63
CA SER A 277 -3.90 -13.15 20.34
C SER A 277 -4.03 -11.82 19.58
N GLN A 278 -5.03 -11.00 19.92
CA GLN A 278 -5.19 -9.66 19.34
C GLN A 278 -3.95 -8.76 19.57
N GLY A 279 -3.33 -8.87 20.76
CA GLY A 279 -2.09 -8.17 21.08
C GLY A 279 -0.94 -8.57 20.16
N GLN A 280 -0.79 -9.88 19.89
CA GLN A 280 0.19 -10.40 18.95
C GLN A 280 -0.04 -9.89 17.53
N HIS A 281 -1.30 -9.91 17.05
CA HIS A 281 -1.62 -9.36 15.72
C HIS A 281 -1.24 -7.89 15.59
N ARG A 282 -1.56 -7.06 16.62
CA ARG A 282 -1.17 -5.65 16.65
C ARG A 282 0.35 -5.46 16.65
N SER A 283 1.09 -6.29 17.42
CA SER A 283 2.55 -6.26 17.42
C SER A 283 3.13 -6.61 16.05
N VAL A 284 2.62 -7.66 15.38
CA VAL A 284 3.08 -8.05 14.04
C VAL A 284 2.82 -6.94 13.04
N VAL A 285 1.60 -6.38 13.02
CA VAL A 285 1.25 -5.29 12.10
C VAL A 285 2.12 -4.07 12.35
N LEU A 286 2.31 -3.66 13.61
CA LEU A 286 3.19 -2.54 13.95
C LEU A 286 4.63 -2.79 13.51
N SER A 287 5.15 -4.01 13.76
CA SER A 287 6.50 -4.40 13.33
C SER A 287 6.68 -4.31 11.82
N LEU A 288 5.69 -4.77 11.05
CA LEU A 288 5.68 -4.69 9.59
C LEU A 288 5.71 -3.23 9.13
N LYS A 289 4.84 -2.38 9.67
CA LYS A 289 4.73 -0.97 9.30
C LYS A 289 5.99 -0.17 9.64
N LEU A 290 6.60 -0.43 10.80
CA LEU A 290 7.88 0.18 11.15
C LEU A 290 9.01 -0.28 10.23
N ALA A 291 9.00 -1.56 9.85
CA ALA A 291 9.95 -2.11 8.88
C ALA A 291 9.76 -1.53 7.46
N GLU A 292 8.50 -1.29 7.03
CA GLU A 292 8.18 -0.62 5.76
C GLU A 292 8.78 0.77 5.68
N ILE A 293 8.68 1.57 6.74
CA ILE A 293 9.25 2.93 6.81
C ILE A 293 10.76 2.88 6.55
N GLU A 294 11.48 2.02 7.27
CA GLU A 294 12.92 1.90 7.12
C GLU A 294 13.33 1.35 5.75
N LEU A 295 12.59 0.36 5.25
CA LEU A 295 12.88 -0.23 3.94
C LEU A 295 12.63 0.76 2.81
N MET A 296 11.58 1.56 2.94
CA MET A 296 11.24 2.60 1.96
C MET A 296 12.30 3.70 1.94
N GLU A 297 12.77 4.17 3.11
CA GLU A 297 13.87 5.13 3.21
C GLU A 297 15.17 4.55 2.61
N GLU A 298 15.49 3.28 2.89
CA GLU A 298 16.68 2.61 2.36
C GLU A 298 16.67 2.54 0.82
N ILE A 299 15.54 2.20 0.23
CA ILE A 299 15.43 1.99 -1.22
C ILE A 299 15.29 3.31 -1.97
N THR A 300 14.46 4.23 -1.47
CA THR A 300 14.12 5.47 -2.18
C THR A 300 15.02 6.65 -1.81
N ARG A 301 15.82 6.51 -0.73
CA ARG A 301 16.67 7.57 -0.16
C ARG A 301 15.90 8.78 0.37
N GLU A 302 14.59 8.65 0.50
CA GLU A 302 13.71 9.66 1.06
C GLU A 302 12.76 9.02 2.08
N LYS A 303 12.52 9.72 3.19
CA LYS A 303 11.55 9.27 4.20
C LYS A 303 10.13 9.32 3.64
N PRO A 304 9.30 8.29 3.86
CA PRO A 304 7.89 8.33 3.48
C PRO A 304 7.11 9.29 4.37
N ILE A 305 5.91 9.65 3.93
CA ILE A 305 4.93 10.35 4.75
C ILE A 305 4.13 9.30 5.52
N LEU A 306 3.94 9.53 6.81
CA LEU A 306 3.23 8.61 7.70
C LEU A 306 1.79 9.05 7.89
N LEU A 307 0.85 8.14 7.68
CA LEU A 307 -0.59 8.34 7.81
C LEU A 307 -1.13 7.43 8.91
N LEU A 308 -1.66 7.99 10.01
CA LEU A 308 -2.18 7.25 11.16
C LEU A 308 -3.68 7.52 11.31
N ASP A 309 -4.52 6.58 10.85
CA ASP A 309 -5.98 6.72 10.90
C ASP A 309 -6.55 6.05 12.16
N ASP A 310 -6.77 6.86 13.20
CA ASP A 310 -7.35 6.49 14.51
C ASP A 310 -6.62 5.34 15.25
N VAL A 311 -5.36 5.09 14.90
CA VAL A 311 -4.57 3.95 15.39
C VAL A 311 -4.09 4.15 16.82
N MET A 312 -3.85 5.41 17.24
CA MET A 312 -3.31 5.69 18.57
C MET A 312 -4.23 5.21 19.68
N SER A 313 -5.55 5.24 19.50
CA SER A 313 -6.54 4.74 20.44
C SER A 313 -6.56 3.21 20.60
N GLU A 314 -6.02 2.49 19.60
CA GLU A 314 -5.99 1.03 19.57
C GLU A 314 -4.71 0.41 20.16
N LEU A 315 -3.68 1.23 20.34
CA LEU A 315 -2.38 0.79 20.87
C LEU A 315 -2.29 1.02 22.38
N ASP A 316 -1.62 0.10 23.07
CA ASP A 316 -1.21 0.33 24.45
C ASP A 316 -0.08 1.35 24.56
N ASN A 317 0.19 1.84 25.75
CA ASN A 317 1.19 2.89 26.01
C ASN A 317 2.58 2.54 25.44
N TYR A 318 3.00 1.28 25.54
CA TYR A 318 4.32 0.87 25.08
C TYR A 318 4.44 0.94 23.54
N ARG A 319 3.43 0.42 22.84
CA ARG A 319 3.39 0.49 21.37
C ARG A 319 3.21 1.91 20.84
N GLN A 320 2.45 2.74 21.58
CA GLN A 320 2.34 4.17 21.28
C GLN A 320 3.70 4.86 21.34
N LEU A 321 4.50 4.61 22.40
CA LEU A 321 5.84 5.18 22.55
C LEU A 321 6.77 4.77 21.39
N GLN A 322 6.79 3.50 21.01
CA GLN A 322 7.59 3.01 19.88
C GLN A 322 7.21 3.69 18.55
N LEU A 323 5.93 3.95 18.34
CA LEU A 323 5.45 4.67 17.15
C LEU A 323 5.84 6.15 17.23
N LEU A 324 5.72 6.80 18.39
CA LEU A 324 6.09 8.21 18.60
C LEU A 324 7.61 8.44 18.45
N GLU A 325 8.46 7.52 18.89
CA GLU A 325 9.91 7.56 18.63
C GLU A 325 10.22 7.58 17.12
N THR A 326 9.45 6.84 16.33
CA THR A 326 9.60 6.85 14.87
C THR A 326 9.17 8.20 14.27
N ILE A 327 8.10 8.79 14.79
CA ILE A 327 7.58 10.11 14.36
C ILE A 327 8.59 11.22 14.67
N SER A 328 9.26 11.18 15.82
CA SER A 328 10.24 12.19 16.25
C SER A 328 11.48 12.27 15.36
N ASN A 329 11.70 11.28 14.49
CA ASN A 329 12.84 11.19 13.57
C ASN A 329 12.68 12.01 12.25
N ASN A 330 12.04 13.19 12.29
CA ASN A 330 11.83 14.06 11.12
C ASN A 330 11.07 13.38 9.96
N ILE A 331 10.02 12.63 10.29
CA ILE A 331 9.07 12.06 9.32
C ILE A 331 7.80 12.89 9.37
N GLN A 332 7.36 13.43 8.23
CA GLN A 332 6.05 14.09 8.22
C GLN A 332 4.97 13.07 8.53
N THR A 333 4.17 13.38 9.55
CA THR A 333 3.14 12.48 10.06
C THR A 333 1.80 13.19 10.13
N PHE A 334 0.76 12.49 9.71
CA PHE A 334 -0.63 12.90 9.82
C PHE A 334 -1.37 11.93 10.74
N ILE A 335 -1.97 12.46 11.81
CA ILE A 335 -2.74 11.66 12.79
C ILE A 335 -4.20 12.11 12.77
N THR A 336 -5.12 11.18 12.65
CA THR A 336 -6.53 11.43 12.95
C THR A 336 -6.86 10.94 14.37
N THR A 337 -7.52 11.75 15.16
CA THR A 337 -7.92 11.39 16.53
C THR A 337 -9.17 12.14 16.98
N THR A 338 -9.86 11.61 17.99
CA THR A 338 -10.99 12.27 18.65
C THR A 338 -10.57 13.06 19.90
N THR A 339 -9.41 12.75 20.49
CA THR A 339 -8.86 13.39 21.68
C THR A 339 -7.33 13.44 21.61
N LEU A 340 -6.72 14.38 22.31
CA LEU A 340 -5.27 14.49 22.45
C LEU A 340 -4.73 13.72 23.66
N ASP A 341 -5.59 13.16 24.52
CA ASP A 341 -5.21 12.50 25.79
C ASP A 341 -4.25 11.32 25.60
N HIS A 342 -4.30 10.68 24.43
CA HIS A 342 -3.41 9.56 24.07
C HIS A 342 -2.04 10.00 23.52
N LEU A 343 -1.81 11.31 23.35
CA LEU A 343 -0.61 11.89 22.77
C LEU A 343 0.18 12.67 23.84
N LYS A 344 0.65 11.96 24.87
CA LYS A 344 1.25 12.58 26.09
C LYS A 344 2.61 13.24 25.85
N GLU A 345 3.34 12.83 24.81
CA GLU A 345 4.68 13.34 24.48
C GLU A 345 4.69 13.84 23.04
N LEU A 346 4.01 14.96 22.81
CA LEU A 346 4.01 15.62 21.50
C LEU A 346 5.30 16.42 21.30
N PRO A 347 5.85 16.47 20.07
CA PRO A 347 6.89 17.42 19.70
C PRO A 347 6.45 18.86 19.96
N GLU A 348 7.40 19.77 20.25
CA GLU A 348 7.11 21.19 20.44
C GLU A 348 6.54 21.85 19.17
N GLU A 349 6.98 21.39 18.00
CA GLU A 349 6.53 21.89 16.69
C GLU A 349 5.53 20.93 16.05
N LEU A 350 4.26 21.29 16.07
CA LEU A 350 3.17 20.54 15.45
C LEU A 350 2.06 21.49 14.96
N LYS A 351 1.16 20.96 14.11
CA LYS A 351 -0.02 21.71 13.67
C LYS A 351 -1.29 20.92 13.93
N ILE A 352 -2.24 21.54 14.63
CA ILE A 352 -3.54 20.94 14.94
C ILE A 352 -4.60 21.56 14.03
N PHE A 353 -5.41 20.69 13.43
CA PHE A 353 -6.55 21.07 12.60
C PHE A 353 -7.81 20.51 13.23
N THR A 354 -8.71 21.37 13.66
CA THR A 354 -10.03 20.97 14.13
C THR A 354 -10.96 20.75 12.95
N ILE A 355 -11.50 19.53 12.81
CA ILE A 355 -12.39 19.16 11.73
C ILE A 355 -13.84 19.15 12.24
N GLN A 356 -14.70 19.91 11.57
CA GLN A 356 -16.13 19.94 11.85
C GLN A 356 -16.93 20.00 10.55
N ALA A 357 -17.77 18.99 10.30
CA ALA A 357 -18.69 18.88 9.15
C ALA A 357 -18.01 19.17 7.79
N GLY A 358 -16.80 18.63 7.54
CA GLY A 358 -16.07 18.83 6.28
C GLY A 358 -15.37 20.19 6.19
N HIS A 359 -15.24 20.93 7.27
CA HIS A 359 -14.50 22.20 7.32
C HIS A 359 -13.34 22.09 8.29
N ILE A 360 -12.22 22.73 7.94
CA ILE A 360 -11.06 22.87 8.83
C ILE A 360 -11.14 24.21 9.54
N LYS A 361 -11.04 24.17 10.87
CA LYS A 361 -10.70 25.32 11.69
C LYS A 361 -9.27 25.11 12.16
N THR A 362 -8.35 25.98 11.75
CA THR A 362 -6.96 25.93 12.24
C THR A 362 -6.95 26.39 13.69
N ALA A 363 -6.49 25.54 14.59
CA ALA A 363 -6.04 26.00 15.91
C ALA A 363 -4.57 26.43 15.73
N SER A 364 -4.28 27.64 16.16
CA SER A 364 -2.94 28.24 16.21
C SER A 364 -1.98 27.40 17.03
#